data_b0187ab0650950c5a8cdc9fec6fb79bc
#
_entry.id   b0187ab0650950c5a8cdc9fec6fb79bc
#
_cell.length_a   1.000
_cell.length_b   1.000
_cell.length_c   1.000
_cell.angle_alpha   90.00
_cell.angle_beta   90.00
_cell.angle_gamma   90.00
#
_symmetry.space_group_name_H-M   'P 1'
#
loop_
_entity.id
_entity.type
_entity.pdbx_description
1 polymer ?
#
loop_
_entity_poly.entity_id
_entity_poly.type
_entity_poly.pdbx_seq_one_letter_code
_entity_poly.pdbx_strand_id
1 'polypeptide(L)'
;MISVIYLDHNATTPILPEVLEAMMPYLTTEWGNPSSAYKFGAKLKSVVETACEQVAELIGAHPMDVIFTSCATESNNAAVAAAMKANPAKRHIVTSQVEHSSVLNFCMALEKSPTPLLGQEGVGGGRSEEGAYRVTYLPVDRDGLLKLADLEAAITDQTALVSLMWANNETGVLFPVESIAEICRSRGVLYHCDAVQAAGKVEIDVRKVPADYLSLTGHKFHAPKGIGALYVRRKSPFSPLVHGGHQERNRRGGTESVPLTVDMRKGGDIADASSVAA
;
A
#
# COMPACT_ATOMS: atom_id res chain seq x y z
N MET A 1 3.44 6.01 38.55
CA MET A 1 3.50 6.17 37.08
C MET A 1 2.19 6.79 36.67
N ILE A 2 2.21 7.88 35.89
CA ILE A 2 0.99 8.47 35.35
C ILE A 2 0.49 7.49 34.28
N SER A 3 -0.74 6.96 34.45
CA SER A 3 -1.40 6.14 33.42
C SER A 3 -1.77 7.07 32.29
N VAL A 4 -1.19 6.87 31.10
CA VAL A 4 -1.57 7.60 29.88
C VAL A 4 -2.85 6.98 29.34
N ILE A 5 -3.89 7.79 29.13
CA ILE A 5 -5.07 7.40 28.37
C ILE A 5 -4.80 7.74 26.90
N TYR A 6 -4.60 6.72 26.07
CA TYR A 6 -4.30 6.90 24.65
C TYR A 6 -5.56 6.65 23.81
N LEU A 7 -6.01 7.67 23.08
CA LEU A 7 -7.26 7.66 22.30
C LEU A 7 -7.02 7.87 20.79
N ASP A 8 -5.76 8.00 20.35
CA ASP A 8 -5.43 8.29 18.94
C ASP A 8 -4.95 7.03 18.19
N HIS A 9 -5.80 6.01 18.13
CA HIS A 9 -5.47 4.76 17.41
C HIS A 9 -5.39 4.94 15.88
N ASN A 10 -5.84 6.06 15.35
CA ASN A 10 -5.64 6.40 13.95
C ASN A 10 -4.19 6.85 13.65
N ALA A 11 -3.48 7.43 14.61
CA ALA A 11 -2.06 7.74 14.45
C ALA A 11 -1.19 6.47 14.50
N THR A 12 -1.40 5.61 15.50
CA THR A 12 -0.71 4.33 15.67
C THR A 12 -1.43 3.50 16.72
N THR A 13 -1.19 2.20 16.75
CA THR A 13 -1.69 1.31 17.81
C THR A 13 -0.54 0.78 18.66
N PRO A 14 -0.77 0.39 19.94
CA PRO A 14 0.22 -0.34 20.71
C PRO A 14 0.44 -1.73 20.09
N ILE A 15 1.66 -2.23 20.22
CA ILE A 15 1.98 -3.61 19.87
C ILE A 15 1.33 -4.51 20.93
N LEU A 16 0.56 -5.51 20.53
CA LEU A 16 -0.03 -6.46 21.44
C LEU A 16 1.01 -7.44 22.00
N PRO A 17 0.84 -7.93 23.24
CA PRO A 17 1.75 -8.90 23.84
C PRO A 17 1.97 -10.15 22.96
N GLU A 18 0.91 -10.68 22.38
CA GLU A 18 0.93 -11.87 21.52
C GLU A 18 1.74 -11.62 20.22
N VAL A 19 1.71 -10.40 19.73
CA VAL A 19 2.50 -9.95 18.58
C VAL A 19 3.97 -9.91 18.97
N LEU A 20 4.30 -9.30 20.12
CA LEU A 20 5.68 -9.22 20.61
C LEU A 20 6.25 -10.63 20.88
N GLU A 21 5.48 -11.52 21.48
CA GLU A 21 5.89 -12.91 21.73
C GLU A 21 6.21 -13.64 20.42
N ALA A 22 5.43 -13.42 19.37
CA ALA A 22 5.66 -14.01 18.05
C ALA A 22 6.96 -13.52 17.39
N MET A 23 7.38 -12.27 17.66
CA MET A 23 8.64 -11.69 17.14
C MET A 23 9.88 -12.26 17.82
N MET A 24 9.80 -12.47 19.13
CA MET A 24 10.98 -12.72 19.98
C MET A 24 11.91 -13.82 19.48
N PRO A 25 11.43 -14.98 18.99
CA PRO A 25 12.31 -16.00 18.42
C PRO A 25 13.18 -15.48 17.27
N TYR A 26 12.63 -14.65 16.39
CA TYR A 26 13.33 -14.13 15.21
C TYR A 26 14.30 -12.97 15.52
N LEU A 27 14.16 -12.37 16.70
CA LEU A 27 15.08 -11.37 17.21
C LEU A 27 16.23 -11.97 18.05
N THR A 28 16.06 -13.19 18.58
CA THR A 28 16.98 -13.76 19.58
C THR A 28 17.67 -15.04 19.12
N THR A 29 16.92 -16.03 18.65
CA THR A 29 17.44 -17.38 18.34
C THR A 29 17.37 -17.76 16.87
N GLU A 30 16.41 -17.19 16.12
CA GLU A 30 16.09 -17.54 14.73
C GLU A 30 16.36 -16.36 13.76
N TRP A 31 17.47 -15.67 13.96
CA TRP A 31 17.83 -14.42 13.26
C TRP A 31 18.48 -14.63 11.88
N GLY A 32 18.32 -15.80 11.25
CA GLY A 32 18.90 -16.11 9.94
C GLY A 32 18.36 -15.21 8.81
N ASN A 33 19.10 -15.20 7.69
CA ASN A 33 18.63 -14.54 6.46
C ASN A 33 17.81 -15.54 5.63
N PRO A 34 16.53 -15.24 5.29
CA PRO A 34 15.68 -16.14 4.50
C PRO A 34 16.24 -16.49 3.11
N SER A 35 17.07 -15.61 2.54
CA SER A 35 17.72 -15.84 1.24
C SER A 35 18.93 -16.77 1.28
N SER A 36 19.36 -17.23 2.48
CA SER A 36 20.53 -18.11 2.62
C SER A 36 20.21 -19.53 2.15
N ALA A 37 21.21 -20.19 1.53
CA ALA A 37 21.09 -21.58 1.07
C ALA A 37 21.20 -22.62 2.20
N TYR A 38 21.73 -22.26 3.37
CA TYR A 38 21.91 -23.15 4.52
C TYR A 38 20.68 -23.17 5.43
N LYS A 39 20.48 -24.31 6.14
CA LYS A 39 19.27 -24.61 6.92
C LYS A 39 18.84 -23.51 7.90
N PHE A 40 19.78 -22.85 8.57
CA PHE A 40 19.46 -21.82 9.58
C PHE A 40 18.68 -20.64 9.02
N GLY A 41 19.03 -20.17 7.81
CA GLY A 41 18.29 -19.10 7.13
C GLY A 41 17.13 -19.63 6.29
N ALA A 42 17.36 -20.72 5.51
CA ALA A 42 16.37 -21.23 4.55
C ALA A 42 15.01 -21.59 5.16
N LYS A 43 14.97 -22.06 6.42
CA LYS A 43 13.71 -22.33 7.15
C LYS A 43 12.85 -21.10 7.37
N LEU A 44 13.45 -19.90 7.37
CA LEU A 44 12.72 -18.66 7.58
C LEU A 44 11.92 -18.24 6.33
N LYS A 45 12.23 -18.81 5.18
CA LYS A 45 11.46 -18.57 3.96
C LYS A 45 10.01 -19.03 4.12
N SER A 46 9.76 -20.20 4.71
CA SER A 46 8.41 -20.68 4.98
C SER A 46 7.66 -19.79 5.99
N VAL A 47 8.38 -19.17 6.91
CA VAL A 47 7.80 -18.22 7.87
C VAL A 47 7.28 -16.98 7.15
N VAL A 48 8.06 -16.42 6.21
CA VAL A 48 7.65 -15.29 5.37
C VAL A 48 6.49 -15.68 4.45
N GLU A 49 6.53 -16.88 3.86
CA GLU A 49 5.45 -17.40 3.02
C GLU A 49 4.13 -17.53 3.80
N THR A 50 4.16 -18.10 5.03
CA THR A 50 2.98 -18.16 5.90
C THR A 50 2.45 -16.79 6.26
N ALA A 51 3.33 -15.81 6.51
CA ALA A 51 2.91 -14.44 6.77
C ALA A 51 2.24 -13.80 5.54
N CYS A 52 2.74 -14.08 4.32
CA CYS A 52 2.07 -13.67 3.08
C CYS A 52 0.67 -14.26 2.95
N GLU A 53 0.50 -15.56 3.30
CA GLU A 53 -0.81 -16.22 3.27
C GLU A 53 -1.82 -15.53 4.18
N GLN A 54 -1.44 -15.18 5.40
CA GLN A 54 -2.33 -14.57 6.37
C GLN A 54 -2.66 -13.11 6.07
N VAL A 55 -1.68 -12.33 5.59
CA VAL A 55 -1.96 -10.97 5.10
C VAL A 55 -2.87 -11.01 3.86
N ALA A 56 -2.70 -11.99 2.99
CA ALA A 56 -3.57 -12.19 1.84
C ALA A 56 -5.00 -12.58 2.26
N GLU A 57 -5.15 -13.44 3.27
CA GLU A 57 -6.45 -13.84 3.82
C GLU A 57 -7.20 -12.64 4.39
N LEU A 58 -6.54 -11.75 5.14
CA LEU A 58 -7.11 -10.52 5.70
C LEU A 58 -7.82 -9.64 4.64
N ILE A 59 -7.39 -9.69 3.40
CA ILE A 59 -7.93 -8.86 2.30
C ILE A 59 -8.58 -9.67 1.17
N GLY A 60 -8.80 -10.97 1.34
CA GLY A 60 -9.38 -11.86 0.33
C GLY A 60 -8.52 -12.04 -0.92
N ALA A 61 -7.19 -11.89 -0.81
CA ALA A 61 -6.22 -11.97 -1.89
C ALA A 61 -5.56 -13.35 -2.03
N HIS A 62 -4.77 -13.53 -3.07
CA HIS A 62 -3.86 -14.65 -3.19
C HIS A 62 -2.47 -14.27 -2.63
N PRO A 63 -1.76 -15.15 -1.89
CA PRO A 63 -0.45 -14.83 -1.27
C PRO A 63 0.59 -14.28 -2.24
N MET A 64 0.61 -14.78 -3.47
CA MET A 64 1.54 -14.31 -4.51
C MET A 64 1.29 -12.87 -4.95
N ASP A 65 0.14 -12.29 -4.62
CA ASP A 65 -0.23 -10.93 -4.98
C ASP A 65 0.14 -9.91 -3.89
N VAL A 66 0.67 -10.38 -2.73
CA VAL A 66 1.16 -9.55 -1.62
C VAL A 66 2.69 -9.37 -1.69
N ILE A 67 3.16 -8.17 -1.43
CA ILE A 67 4.58 -7.77 -1.34
C ILE A 67 4.78 -7.07 0.01
N PHE A 68 5.72 -7.52 0.83
CA PHE A 68 6.08 -6.79 2.04
C PHE A 68 6.94 -5.56 1.72
N THR A 69 6.64 -4.46 2.39
CA THR A 69 7.31 -3.17 2.28
C THR A 69 7.71 -2.66 3.68
N SER A 70 8.44 -1.56 3.77
CA SER A 70 8.82 -1.00 5.06
C SER A 70 7.67 -0.25 5.76
N CYS A 71 6.70 0.24 5.01
CA CYS A 71 5.54 0.98 5.52
C CYS A 71 4.57 1.30 4.37
N ALA A 72 3.38 1.82 4.71
CA ALA A 72 2.42 2.27 3.70
C ALA A 72 2.95 3.39 2.81
N THR A 73 3.83 4.25 3.29
CA THR A 73 4.44 5.30 2.46
C THR A 73 5.22 4.68 1.29
N GLU A 74 6.00 3.63 1.54
CA GLU A 74 6.68 2.88 0.49
C GLU A 74 5.65 2.22 -0.45
N SER A 75 4.61 1.59 0.10
CA SER A 75 3.55 0.93 -0.69
C SER A 75 2.84 1.91 -1.61
N ASN A 76 2.40 3.07 -1.11
CA ASN A 76 1.74 4.12 -1.88
C ASN A 76 2.64 4.65 -3.01
N ASN A 77 3.89 4.96 -2.68
CA ASN A 77 4.84 5.46 -3.68
C ASN A 77 5.16 4.40 -4.74
N ALA A 78 5.30 3.12 -4.34
CA ALA A 78 5.56 2.02 -5.25
C ALA A 78 4.38 1.77 -6.21
N ALA A 79 3.14 1.86 -5.72
CA ALA A 79 1.93 1.72 -6.54
C ALA A 79 1.83 2.83 -7.58
N VAL A 80 1.97 4.10 -7.16
CA VAL A 80 1.93 5.26 -8.07
C VAL A 80 3.07 5.16 -9.09
N ALA A 81 4.30 4.88 -8.64
CA ALA A 81 5.45 4.75 -9.52
C ALA A 81 5.27 3.63 -10.56
N ALA A 82 4.76 2.46 -10.14
CA ALA A 82 4.54 1.33 -11.04
C ALA A 82 3.47 1.66 -12.10
N ALA A 83 2.37 2.30 -11.72
CA ALA A 83 1.31 2.71 -12.64
C ALA A 83 1.80 3.71 -13.69
N MET A 84 2.60 4.69 -13.27
CA MET A 84 3.17 5.69 -14.17
C MET A 84 4.19 5.08 -15.15
N LYS A 85 5.04 4.16 -14.66
CA LYS A 85 6.00 3.43 -15.53
C LYS A 85 5.32 2.53 -16.54
N ALA A 86 4.17 1.94 -16.18
CA ALA A 86 3.43 1.04 -17.06
C ALA A 86 2.79 1.78 -18.25
N ASN A 87 2.47 3.04 -18.09
CA ASN A 87 1.81 3.86 -19.09
C ASN A 87 2.57 5.16 -19.36
N PRO A 88 3.79 5.11 -19.94
CA PRO A 88 4.66 6.28 -20.07
C PRO A 88 4.09 7.38 -20.97
N ALA A 89 3.15 7.04 -21.84
CA ALA A 89 2.44 8.01 -22.68
C ALA A 89 1.33 8.76 -21.92
N LYS A 90 0.84 8.20 -20.81
CA LYS A 90 -0.19 8.82 -19.97
C LYS A 90 0.46 9.54 -18.80
N ARG A 91 0.16 10.80 -18.63
CA ARG A 91 0.82 11.66 -17.62
C ARG A 91 -0.16 12.33 -16.66
N HIS A 92 -1.31 11.72 -16.45
CA HIS A 92 -2.33 12.25 -15.56
C HIS A 92 -2.66 11.27 -14.44
N ILE A 93 -2.73 11.81 -13.22
CA ILE A 93 -3.15 11.11 -12.00
C ILE A 93 -4.37 11.82 -11.46
N VAL A 94 -5.37 11.08 -11.02
CA VAL A 94 -6.51 11.59 -10.26
C VAL A 94 -6.39 11.12 -8.82
N THR A 95 -6.48 12.03 -7.86
CA THR A 95 -6.42 11.73 -6.43
C THR A 95 -7.38 12.67 -5.67
N SER A 96 -7.55 12.54 -4.35
CA SER A 96 -8.36 13.46 -3.57
C SER A 96 -7.51 14.50 -2.83
N GLN A 97 -8.14 15.61 -2.41
CA GLN A 97 -7.49 16.64 -1.59
C GLN A 97 -7.21 16.17 -0.15
N VAL A 98 -7.84 15.09 0.27
CA VAL A 98 -7.83 14.59 1.65
C VAL A 98 -7.04 13.29 1.82
N GLU A 99 -6.26 12.90 0.79
CA GLU A 99 -5.35 11.75 0.89
C GLU A 99 -4.28 11.96 1.96
N HIS A 100 -3.73 10.84 2.44
CA HIS A 100 -2.57 10.89 3.32
C HIS A 100 -1.37 11.55 2.60
N SER A 101 -0.52 12.24 3.37
CA SER A 101 0.66 12.96 2.85
C SER A 101 1.61 12.09 2.00
N SER A 102 1.65 10.78 2.22
CA SER A 102 2.45 9.84 1.42
C SER A 102 1.97 9.73 -0.03
N VAL A 103 0.70 10.00 -0.31
CA VAL A 103 0.15 10.09 -1.66
C VAL A 103 0.28 11.51 -2.19
N LEU A 104 -0.21 12.50 -1.42
CA LEU A 104 -0.21 13.91 -1.86
C LEU A 104 1.18 14.43 -2.19
N ASN A 105 2.16 14.24 -1.28
CA ASN A 105 3.51 14.77 -1.49
C ASN A 105 4.21 14.09 -2.66
N PHE A 106 3.95 12.80 -2.90
CA PHE A 106 4.53 12.11 -4.05
C PHE A 106 3.91 12.60 -5.36
N CYS A 107 2.59 12.80 -5.40
CA CYS A 107 1.91 13.42 -6.54
C CYS A 107 2.44 14.83 -6.83
N MET A 108 2.56 15.68 -5.79
CA MET A 108 3.14 17.02 -5.95
C MET A 108 4.61 16.98 -6.41
N ALA A 109 5.39 16.00 -5.99
CA ALA A 109 6.76 15.83 -6.46
C ALA A 109 6.81 15.48 -7.95
N LEU A 110 5.90 14.62 -8.42
CA LEU A 110 5.76 14.29 -9.83
C LEU A 110 5.37 15.49 -10.70
N GLU A 111 4.48 16.37 -10.21
CA GLU A 111 4.10 17.61 -10.91
C GLU A 111 5.28 18.59 -11.05
N LYS A 112 6.13 18.66 -10.03
CA LYS A 112 7.27 19.61 -9.97
C LYS A 112 8.52 19.11 -10.70
N SER A 113 8.59 17.82 -11.01
CA SER A 113 9.80 17.23 -11.60
C SER A 113 9.74 17.31 -13.12
N PRO A 114 10.63 18.10 -13.76
CA PRO A 114 10.77 18.11 -15.22
C PRO A 114 11.47 16.85 -15.75
N THR A 115 12.07 16.05 -14.86
CA THR A 115 12.74 14.79 -15.20
C THR A 115 11.94 13.64 -14.57
N PRO A 116 11.71 12.53 -15.28
CA PRO A 116 11.01 11.40 -14.72
C PRO A 116 11.74 10.90 -13.47
N LEU A 117 11.16 11.10 -12.28
CA LEU A 117 11.63 10.52 -11.01
C LEU A 117 11.73 8.98 -11.08
N LEU A 118 11.30 8.39 -12.17
CA LEU A 118 11.05 6.97 -12.37
C LEU A 118 12.02 6.31 -13.33
N GLY A 119 13.21 6.92 -13.58
CA GLY A 119 14.32 6.24 -14.24
C GLY A 119 14.08 5.90 -15.73
N GLN A 120 13.36 6.72 -16.46
CA GLN A 120 13.43 6.71 -17.93
C GLN A 120 14.62 7.61 -18.32
N GLU A 121 15.78 7.02 -18.53
CA GLU A 121 16.88 7.67 -19.25
C GLU A 121 16.42 7.90 -20.70
N GLY A 122 15.88 9.07 -20.95
CA GLY A 122 15.73 9.58 -22.30
C GLY A 122 17.12 9.90 -22.85
N VAL A 123 17.57 9.12 -23.80
CA VAL A 123 18.73 9.46 -24.64
C VAL A 123 18.36 10.74 -25.40
N GLY A 124 18.88 11.89 -24.93
CA GLY A 124 18.73 13.17 -25.64
C GLY A 124 18.48 14.32 -24.64
N GLY A 125 19.53 15.05 -24.32
CA GLY A 125 19.49 16.25 -23.50
C GLY A 125 18.66 17.38 -24.12
N GLY A 126 17.41 17.45 -23.76
CA GLY A 126 16.51 18.57 -24.04
C GLY A 126 15.59 18.75 -22.87
N ARG A 127 15.71 19.86 -22.12
CA ARG A 127 14.72 20.31 -21.16
C ARG A 127 13.47 20.75 -21.95
N SER A 128 12.52 19.84 -22.16
CA SER A 128 11.20 20.22 -22.65
C SER A 128 10.24 20.29 -21.47
N GLU A 129 9.46 21.36 -21.38
CA GLU A 129 8.33 21.50 -20.43
C GLU A 129 7.25 20.40 -20.63
N GLU A 130 7.37 19.60 -21.67
CA GLU A 130 6.48 18.48 -22.01
C GLU A 130 6.59 17.25 -21.09
N GLY A 131 7.43 17.30 -20.03
CA GLY A 131 7.74 16.15 -19.17
C GLY A 131 6.97 16.02 -17.87
N ALA A 132 6.31 17.07 -17.38
CA ALA A 132 5.67 17.06 -16.06
C ALA A 132 4.37 16.25 -16.03
N TYR A 133 4.12 15.54 -14.93
CA TYR A 133 2.83 14.89 -14.69
C TYR A 133 1.79 15.94 -14.28
N ARG A 134 0.54 15.73 -14.66
CA ARG A 134 -0.60 16.50 -14.20
C ARG A 134 -1.34 15.71 -13.13
N VAL A 135 -1.74 16.37 -12.06
CA VAL A 135 -2.55 15.76 -11.00
C VAL A 135 -3.86 16.51 -10.86
N THR A 136 -4.98 15.80 -10.82
CA THR A 136 -6.28 16.34 -10.45
C THR A 136 -6.60 15.93 -9.03
N TYR A 137 -6.76 16.92 -8.14
CA TYR A 137 -7.12 16.73 -6.74
C TYR A 137 -8.62 16.92 -6.58
N LEU A 138 -9.37 15.83 -6.46
CA LEU A 138 -10.83 15.87 -6.29
C LEU A 138 -11.19 16.48 -4.93
N PRO A 139 -12.13 17.42 -4.87
CA PRO A 139 -12.64 17.91 -3.62
C PRO A 139 -13.54 16.87 -2.95
N VAL A 140 -13.71 17.03 -1.63
CA VAL A 140 -14.78 16.38 -0.86
C VAL A 140 -15.79 17.44 -0.43
N ASP A 141 -17.01 17.01 -0.13
CA ASP A 141 -18.02 17.94 0.41
C ASP A 141 -17.76 18.23 1.90
N ARG A 142 -18.64 19.01 2.52
CA ARG A 142 -18.54 19.39 3.94
C ARG A 142 -18.59 18.21 4.91
N ASP A 143 -19.14 17.08 4.47
CA ASP A 143 -19.25 15.85 5.25
C ASP A 143 -18.07 14.88 4.96
N GLY A 144 -17.12 15.32 4.10
CA GLY A 144 -15.92 14.55 3.71
C GLY A 144 -16.19 13.53 2.61
N LEU A 145 -17.34 13.54 1.96
CA LEU A 145 -17.73 12.56 0.95
C LEU A 145 -17.23 12.96 -0.45
N LEU A 146 -16.70 11.97 -1.17
CA LEU A 146 -16.29 12.10 -2.55
C LEU A 146 -17.52 11.98 -3.48
N LYS A 147 -17.65 12.90 -4.45
CA LYS A 147 -18.66 12.80 -5.50
C LYS A 147 -18.15 11.99 -6.68
N LEU A 148 -18.80 10.86 -6.99
CA LEU A 148 -18.42 9.99 -8.10
C LEU A 148 -18.49 10.70 -9.46
N ALA A 149 -19.41 11.63 -9.65
CA ALA A 149 -19.51 12.44 -10.87
C ALA A 149 -18.26 13.29 -11.11
N ASP A 150 -17.62 13.81 -10.04
CA ASP A 150 -16.37 14.56 -10.15
C ASP A 150 -15.22 13.65 -10.56
N LEU A 151 -15.20 12.40 -10.05
CA LEU A 151 -14.22 11.38 -10.47
C LEU A 151 -14.41 11.04 -11.96
N GLU A 152 -15.64 10.75 -12.40
CA GLU A 152 -15.92 10.44 -13.81
C GLU A 152 -15.52 11.57 -14.76
N ALA A 153 -15.78 12.82 -14.37
CA ALA A 153 -15.41 14.00 -15.15
C ALA A 153 -13.89 14.24 -15.19
N ALA A 154 -13.16 13.86 -14.13
CA ALA A 154 -11.72 14.03 -14.05
C ALA A 154 -10.93 13.01 -14.89
N ILE A 155 -11.48 11.82 -15.14
CA ILE A 155 -10.82 10.78 -15.92
C ILE A 155 -10.82 11.15 -17.41
N THR A 156 -9.63 11.19 -18.00
CA THR A 156 -9.39 11.45 -19.43
C THR A 156 -8.57 10.34 -20.06
N ASP A 157 -8.38 10.38 -21.38
CA ASP A 157 -7.50 9.44 -22.09
C ASP A 157 -6.03 9.50 -21.61
N GLN A 158 -5.64 10.60 -20.99
CA GLN A 158 -4.32 10.79 -20.41
C GLN A 158 -4.20 10.26 -18.98
N THR A 159 -5.30 9.81 -18.36
CA THR A 159 -5.28 9.31 -16.98
C THR A 159 -4.65 7.91 -16.94
N ALA A 160 -3.53 7.80 -16.23
CA ALA A 160 -2.83 6.53 -16.00
C ALA A 160 -3.31 5.85 -14.71
N LEU A 161 -3.63 6.66 -13.68
CA LEU A 161 -3.93 6.18 -12.33
C LEU A 161 -5.00 7.04 -11.68
N VAL A 162 -5.92 6.39 -11.00
CA VAL A 162 -6.73 6.93 -9.91
C VAL A 162 -6.16 6.41 -8.60
N SER A 163 -5.85 7.30 -7.65
CA SER A 163 -5.35 6.92 -6.31
C SER A 163 -6.26 7.55 -5.26
N LEU A 164 -7.11 6.76 -4.64
CA LEU A 164 -8.11 7.19 -3.66
C LEU A 164 -8.13 6.25 -2.47
N MET A 165 -8.15 6.81 -1.25
CA MET A 165 -8.16 6.04 -0.01
C MET A 165 -9.47 5.29 0.21
N TRP A 166 -9.42 4.27 1.06
CA TRP A 166 -10.61 3.54 1.53
C TRP A 166 -11.31 4.28 2.67
N ALA A 167 -10.53 4.71 3.65
CA ALA A 167 -11.01 5.41 4.84
C ALA A 167 -10.09 6.59 5.16
N ASN A 168 -10.66 7.74 5.47
CA ASN A 168 -9.89 8.92 5.82
C ASN A 168 -9.31 8.80 7.24
N ASN A 169 -8.03 9.11 7.39
CA ASN A 169 -7.28 8.96 8.65
C ASN A 169 -7.66 10.00 9.73
N GLU A 170 -8.26 11.12 9.36
CA GLU A 170 -8.65 12.18 10.28
C GLU A 170 -10.12 12.06 10.68
N THR A 171 -11.01 11.87 9.69
CA THR A 171 -12.46 11.92 9.87
C THR A 171 -13.12 10.55 9.99
N GLY A 172 -12.43 9.47 9.53
CA GLY A 172 -13.01 8.13 9.47
C GLY A 172 -14.03 7.92 8.34
N VAL A 173 -14.23 8.91 7.48
CA VAL A 173 -15.16 8.81 6.35
C VAL A 173 -14.70 7.71 5.39
N LEU A 174 -15.61 6.81 5.04
CA LEU A 174 -15.38 5.74 4.06
C LEU A 174 -15.72 6.25 2.65
N PHE A 175 -14.81 6.02 1.70
CA PHE A 175 -15.06 6.28 0.30
C PHE A 175 -15.79 5.10 -0.35
N PRO A 176 -16.59 5.34 -1.40
CA PRO A 176 -17.35 4.30 -2.11
C PRO A 176 -16.44 3.49 -3.06
N VAL A 177 -15.50 2.73 -2.48
CA VAL A 177 -14.38 2.07 -3.18
C VAL A 177 -14.82 1.07 -4.24
N GLU A 178 -15.96 0.40 -4.07
CA GLU A 178 -16.53 -0.50 -5.09
C GLU A 178 -16.91 0.27 -6.35
N SER A 179 -17.65 1.37 -6.19
CA SER A 179 -18.04 2.23 -7.31
C SER A 179 -16.84 2.89 -7.98
N ILE A 180 -15.84 3.33 -7.20
CA ILE A 180 -14.58 3.87 -7.71
C ILE A 180 -13.87 2.82 -8.59
N ALA A 181 -13.77 1.58 -8.11
CA ALA A 181 -13.14 0.50 -8.84
C ALA A 181 -13.88 0.16 -10.15
N GLU A 182 -15.23 0.21 -10.13
CA GLU A 182 -16.06 0.01 -11.34
C GLU A 182 -15.84 1.11 -12.37
N ILE A 183 -15.82 2.38 -11.95
CA ILE A 183 -15.54 3.52 -12.82
C ILE A 183 -14.16 3.36 -13.45
N CYS A 184 -13.12 3.11 -12.65
CA CYS A 184 -11.76 2.93 -13.15
C CYS A 184 -11.66 1.78 -14.15
N ARG A 185 -12.26 0.63 -13.84
CA ARG A 185 -12.29 -0.53 -14.74
C ARG A 185 -13.02 -0.25 -16.06
N SER A 186 -14.17 0.43 -16.01
CA SER A 186 -14.95 0.78 -17.20
C SER A 186 -14.19 1.74 -18.15
N ARG A 187 -13.31 2.55 -17.58
CA ARG A 187 -12.47 3.53 -18.30
C ARG A 187 -11.08 3.01 -18.66
N GLY A 188 -10.73 1.77 -18.25
CA GLY A 188 -9.41 1.19 -18.49
C GLY A 188 -8.27 1.96 -17.81
N VAL A 189 -8.52 2.49 -16.62
CA VAL A 189 -7.58 3.24 -15.79
C VAL A 189 -7.22 2.41 -14.57
N LEU A 190 -5.93 2.39 -14.18
CA LEU A 190 -5.47 1.68 -12.98
C LEU A 190 -6.01 2.36 -11.72
N TYR A 191 -6.34 1.55 -10.71
CA TYR A 191 -6.81 2.02 -9.41
C TYR A 191 -5.88 1.57 -8.28
N HIS A 192 -5.35 2.55 -7.54
CA HIS A 192 -4.67 2.37 -6.27
C HIS A 192 -5.56 2.78 -5.12
N CYS A 193 -5.69 1.94 -4.11
CA CYS A 193 -6.45 2.18 -2.90
C CYS A 193 -5.52 2.20 -1.67
N ASP A 194 -5.41 3.35 -0.99
CA ASP A 194 -4.80 3.39 0.34
C ASP A 194 -5.81 2.85 1.36
N ALA A 195 -5.64 1.58 1.76
CA ALA A 195 -6.50 0.89 2.71
C ALA A 195 -5.93 0.85 4.14
N VAL A 196 -4.94 1.69 4.42
CA VAL A 196 -4.23 1.73 5.71
C VAL A 196 -5.16 1.91 6.90
N GLN A 197 -6.17 2.77 6.77
CA GLN A 197 -7.14 3.00 7.85
C GLN A 197 -8.33 2.04 7.82
N ALA A 198 -8.49 1.26 6.77
CA ALA A 198 -9.55 0.26 6.62
C ALA A 198 -9.14 -1.10 7.22
N ALA A 199 -7.88 -1.51 7.04
CA ALA A 199 -7.38 -2.80 7.47
C ALA A 199 -7.57 -3.03 8.98
N GLY A 200 -8.20 -4.16 9.33
CA GLY A 200 -8.51 -4.52 10.71
C GLY A 200 -9.65 -3.71 11.37
N LYS A 201 -10.37 -2.87 10.60
CA LYS A 201 -11.49 -2.06 11.09
C LYS A 201 -12.76 -2.26 10.28
N VAL A 202 -12.64 -2.54 8.98
CA VAL A 202 -13.74 -2.91 8.09
C VAL A 202 -13.34 -4.12 7.25
N GLU A 203 -14.33 -4.86 6.76
CA GLU A 203 -14.09 -5.98 5.85
C GLU A 203 -13.45 -5.47 4.55
N ILE A 204 -12.31 -6.04 4.18
CA ILE A 204 -11.64 -5.79 2.91
C ILE A 204 -11.71 -7.07 2.08
N ASP A 205 -12.28 -7.00 0.88
CA ASP A 205 -12.27 -8.09 -0.08
C ASP A 205 -11.91 -7.56 -1.48
N VAL A 206 -10.67 -7.82 -1.91
CA VAL A 206 -10.18 -7.38 -3.22
C VAL A 206 -10.91 -8.04 -4.40
N ARG A 207 -11.72 -9.06 -4.16
CA ARG A 207 -12.60 -9.66 -5.17
C ARG A 207 -13.85 -8.82 -5.40
N LYS A 208 -14.33 -8.11 -4.35
CA LYS A 208 -15.44 -7.15 -4.41
C LYS A 208 -14.95 -5.78 -4.86
N VAL A 209 -13.77 -5.36 -4.38
CA VAL A 209 -13.11 -4.09 -4.75
C VAL A 209 -11.88 -4.40 -5.61
N PRO A 210 -12.03 -4.52 -6.94
CA PRO A 210 -10.94 -4.95 -7.83
C PRO A 210 -9.93 -3.82 -8.09
N ALA A 211 -9.34 -3.27 -7.03
CA ALA A 211 -8.22 -2.35 -7.13
C ALA A 211 -7.00 -3.06 -7.76
N ASP A 212 -6.20 -2.33 -8.53
CA ASP A 212 -4.95 -2.84 -9.10
C ASP A 212 -3.84 -2.90 -8.04
N TYR A 213 -3.87 -1.94 -7.11
CA TYR A 213 -2.94 -1.84 -5.99
C TYR A 213 -3.71 -1.50 -4.72
N LEU A 214 -3.30 -2.08 -3.58
CA LEU A 214 -3.87 -1.76 -2.28
C LEU A 214 -2.76 -1.72 -1.23
N SER A 215 -2.68 -0.62 -0.47
CA SER A 215 -1.63 -0.38 0.52
C SER A 215 -2.10 -0.64 1.93
N LEU A 216 -1.25 -1.32 2.73
CA LEU A 216 -1.47 -1.67 4.13
C LEU A 216 -0.26 -1.31 4.98
N THR A 217 -0.43 -1.15 6.31
CA THR A 217 0.68 -1.03 7.26
C THR A 217 0.33 -1.62 8.61
N GLY A 218 1.27 -2.36 9.19
CA GLY A 218 1.04 -3.13 10.41
C GLY A 218 0.71 -2.28 11.65
N HIS A 219 1.32 -1.11 11.81
CA HIS A 219 1.14 -0.27 13.01
C HIS A 219 -0.25 0.36 13.16
N LYS A 220 -1.16 0.14 12.23
CA LYS A 220 -2.57 0.55 12.32
C LYS A 220 -3.49 -0.56 12.83
N PHE A 221 -2.96 -1.79 12.94
CA PHE A 221 -3.66 -2.95 13.49
C PHE A 221 -2.73 -3.81 14.37
N HIS A 222 -2.11 -3.13 15.34
CA HIS A 222 -1.38 -3.73 16.46
C HIS A 222 -0.05 -4.42 16.16
N ALA A 223 0.49 -4.30 14.95
CA ALA A 223 1.85 -4.67 14.64
C ALA A 223 2.83 -3.48 14.82
N PRO A 224 4.14 -3.70 14.83
CA PRO A 224 5.10 -2.61 14.99
C PRO A 224 5.17 -1.70 13.76
N LYS A 225 5.77 -0.53 13.95
CA LYS A 225 6.22 0.34 12.86
C LYS A 225 7.35 -0.35 12.10
N GLY A 226 7.51 -0.04 10.82
CA GLY A 226 8.59 -0.59 10.01
C GLY A 226 8.17 -1.74 9.10
N ILE A 227 6.88 -2.10 9.08
CA ILE A 227 6.31 -3.09 8.17
C ILE A 227 5.04 -2.57 7.50
N GLY A 228 4.93 -2.78 6.20
CA GLY A 228 3.76 -2.57 5.39
C GLY A 228 3.59 -3.70 4.38
N ALA A 229 2.51 -3.67 3.63
CA ALA A 229 2.29 -4.56 2.50
C ALA A 229 1.65 -3.80 1.34
N LEU A 230 1.99 -4.22 0.14
CA LEU A 230 1.36 -3.80 -1.10
C LEU A 230 0.73 -5.03 -1.77
N TYR A 231 -0.58 -5.02 -1.89
CA TYR A 231 -1.27 -5.92 -2.80
C TYR A 231 -1.13 -5.41 -4.23
N VAL A 232 -0.78 -6.30 -5.13
CA VAL A 232 -0.72 -6.04 -6.58
C VAL A 232 -1.58 -7.10 -7.26
N ARG A 233 -2.71 -6.69 -7.84
CA ARG A 233 -3.62 -7.59 -8.51
C ARG A 233 -2.91 -8.35 -9.63
N ARG A 234 -3.19 -9.65 -9.75
CA ARG A 234 -2.65 -10.48 -10.83
C ARG A 234 -2.92 -9.86 -12.20
N LYS A 235 -1.89 -9.72 -13.01
CA LYS A 235 -1.84 -9.07 -14.32
C LYS A 235 -1.84 -7.54 -14.29
N SER A 236 -2.00 -6.89 -13.15
CA SER A 236 -1.73 -5.45 -13.09
C SER A 236 -0.23 -5.20 -13.25
N PRO A 237 0.16 -4.19 -14.00
CA PRO A 237 1.58 -3.90 -14.25
C PRO A 237 2.26 -3.49 -12.95
N PHE A 238 3.45 -4.03 -12.71
CA PHE A 238 4.26 -3.66 -11.55
C PHE A 238 5.75 -3.69 -11.89
N SER A 239 6.47 -2.69 -11.41
CA SER A 239 7.93 -2.64 -11.43
C SER A 239 8.44 -2.20 -10.05
N PRO A 240 9.55 -2.77 -9.57
CA PRO A 240 10.10 -2.40 -8.27
C PRO A 240 10.37 -0.90 -8.14
N LEU A 241 10.06 -0.32 -6.99
CA LEU A 241 10.55 1.01 -6.59
C LEU A 241 11.93 0.87 -5.93
N VAL A 242 12.09 -0.13 -5.05
CA VAL A 242 13.35 -0.44 -4.38
C VAL A 242 14.03 -1.57 -5.12
N HIS A 243 15.15 -1.26 -5.78
CA HIS A 243 15.97 -2.21 -6.51
C HIS A 243 16.98 -2.88 -5.57
N GLY A 244 17.32 -4.16 -5.81
CA GLY A 244 18.27 -4.91 -4.97
C GLY A 244 18.41 -6.36 -5.43
N GLY A 245 18.40 -7.30 -4.47
CA GLY A 245 18.45 -8.72 -4.75
C GLY A 245 17.07 -9.29 -5.17
N HIS A 246 16.98 -10.63 -5.10
CA HIS A 246 15.79 -11.36 -5.59
C HIS A 246 14.64 -11.48 -4.56
N GLN A 247 14.68 -10.67 -3.48
CA GLN A 247 13.64 -10.67 -2.44
C GLN A 247 12.27 -10.33 -3.03
N GLU A 248 11.21 -10.68 -2.30
CA GLU A 248 9.83 -10.45 -2.72
C GLU A 248 9.58 -10.85 -4.19
N ARG A 249 10.18 -11.94 -4.63
CA ARG A 249 10.03 -12.46 -6.01
C ARG A 249 10.44 -11.43 -7.07
N ASN A 250 11.54 -10.72 -6.84
CA ASN A 250 12.06 -9.60 -7.66
C ASN A 250 11.15 -8.37 -7.73
N ARG A 251 10.20 -8.23 -6.79
CA ARG A 251 9.28 -7.10 -6.77
C ARG A 251 9.68 -6.00 -5.76
N ARG A 252 10.54 -6.33 -4.80
CA ARG A 252 11.09 -5.37 -3.84
C ARG A 252 12.43 -5.89 -3.31
N GLY A 253 13.52 -5.14 -3.53
CA GLY A 253 14.86 -5.50 -3.06
C GLY A 253 15.08 -5.16 -1.59
N GLY A 254 15.95 -5.92 -0.91
CA GLY A 254 16.30 -5.76 0.50
C GLY A 254 15.93 -6.98 1.33
N THR A 255 16.78 -7.33 2.28
CA THR A 255 16.58 -8.49 3.16
C THR A 255 15.24 -8.41 3.87
N GLU A 256 14.46 -9.49 3.79
CA GLU A 256 13.16 -9.57 4.46
C GLU A 256 13.33 -9.51 5.99
N SER A 257 12.57 -8.65 6.63
CA SER A 257 12.54 -8.54 8.10
C SER A 257 11.59 -9.57 8.68
N VAL A 258 12.08 -10.80 8.88
CA VAL A 258 11.27 -11.92 9.39
C VAL A 258 10.48 -11.54 10.66
N PRO A 259 11.11 -10.92 11.71
CA PRO A 259 10.36 -10.54 12.90
C PRO A 259 9.18 -9.62 12.61
N LEU A 260 9.37 -8.58 11.76
CA LEU A 260 8.29 -7.64 11.44
C LEU A 260 7.22 -8.26 10.53
N THR A 261 7.61 -9.18 9.65
CA THR A 261 6.68 -9.87 8.75
C THR A 261 5.71 -10.77 9.53
N VAL A 262 6.22 -11.53 10.51
CA VAL A 262 5.41 -12.38 11.40
C VAL A 262 4.42 -11.56 12.21
N ASP A 263 4.79 -10.35 12.59
CA ASP A 263 3.96 -9.45 13.36
C ASP A 263 2.78 -8.88 12.59
N MET A 264 3.00 -8.50 11.34
CA MET A 264 1.92 -8.02 10.50
C MET A 264 0.81 -9.06 10.35
N ARG A 265 1.19 -10.33 10.25
CA ARG A 265 0.31 -11.48 10.29
C ARG A 265 -0.53 -11.52 11.56
N LYS A 266 0.15 -11.53 12.71
CA LYS A 266 -0.51 -11.72 14.02
C LYS A 266 -1.44 -10.55 14.37
N GLY A 267 -1.03 -9.33 14.03
CA GLY A 267 -1.88 -8.14 14.16
C GLY A 267 -3.16 -8.25 13.31
N GLY A 268 -3.06 -8.78 12.09
CA GLY A 268 -4.20 -9.06 11.21
C GLY A 268 -5.18 -10.06 11.81
N ASP A 269 -4.69 -11.21 12.29
CA ASP A 269 -5.52 -12.25 12.92
C ASP A 269 -6.34 -11.71 14.11
N ILE A 270 -5.72 -10.86 14.95
CA ILE A 270 -6.37 -10.29 16.14
C ILE A 270 -7.37 -9.20 15.74
N ALA A 271 -7.03 -8.36 14.76
CA ALA A 271 -7.92 -7.32 14.29
C ALA A 271 -9.20 -7.90 13.67
N ASP A 272 -9.08 -8.98 12.89
CA ASP A 272 -10.23 -9.69 12.31
C ASP A 272 -11.12 -10.30 13.41
N ALA A 273 -10.52 -10.93 14.40
CA ALA A 273 -11.27 -11.50 15.54
C ALA A 273 -11.99 -10.43 16.38
N SER A 274 -11.44 -9.22 16.50
CA SER A 274 -12.05 -8.13 17.27
C SER A 274 -13.19 -7.44 16.51
N SER A 275 -13.15 -7.40 15.18
CA SER A 275 -14.22 -6.83 14.33
C SER A 275 -15.49 -7.70 14.33
N VAL A 276 -15.38 -8.99 14.63
CA VAL A 276 -16.52 -9.92 14.77
C VAL A 276 -17.21 -9.79 16.13
N ALA A 277 -16.55 -9.16 17.13
CA ALA A 277 -17.06 -9.03 18.50
C ALA A 277 -17.66 -7.64 18.81
N ALA A 278 -17.70 -6.72 17.88
CA ALA A 278 -18.28 -5.38 17.99
C ALA A 278 -19.56 -5.24 17.15
#